data_2de9b430807942c6c9d965e30fa47c14
#
_entry.id   2de9b430807942c6c9d965e30fa47c14
#
_cell.length_a   1.000
_cell.length_b   1.000
_cell.length_c   1.000
_cell.angle_alpha   90.00
_cell.angle_beta   90.00
_cell.angle_gamma   90.00
#
_symmetry.space_group_name_H-M   'P 1'
#
loop_
_entity.id
_entity.type
_entity.pdbx_description
1 polymer ?
#
loop_
_entity_poly.entity_id
_entity_poly.type
_entity_poly.pdbx_seq_one_letter_code
_entity_poly.pdbx_strand_id
1 'polypeptide(L)'
;MLKLMKRGSVIVDVAIDQGGCVETSKPTTFNDPTFIVDNVVHYCVANMPGGVPRTSTIALNKATLPYLVKLANKGYQKALGEDKHFLAGLNVHKGHVTYKAVADVFGHEYVNPGDAINN
;
A
#
# COMPACT_ATOMS: atom_id res chain seq x y z
N MET A 1 -11.81 -20.51 15.24
CA MET A 1 -12.40 -19.23 15.74
C MET A 1 -13.71 -18.91 15.00
N LEU A 2 -13.82 -19.09 13.66
CA LEU A 2 -15.06 -18.80 12.90
C LEU A 2 -16.30 -19.51 13.45
N LYS A 3 -16.16 -20.78 13.80
CA LYS A 3 -17.28 -21.58 14.38
C LYS A 3 -17.85 -21.04 15.69
N LEU A 4 -17.12 -20.11 16.37
CA LEU A 4 -17.58 -19.43 17.59
C LEU A 4 -18.31 -18.12 17.29
N MET A 5 -18.27 -17.66 16.05
CA MET A 5 -18.99 -16.45 15.63
C MET A 5 -20.47 -16.74 15.43
N LYS A 6 -21.30 -15.74 15.62
CA LYS A 6 -22.73 -15.87 15.35
C LYS A 6 -22.94 -16.10 13.85
N ARG A 7 -23.90 -16.97 13.52
CA ARG A 7 -24.33 -17.17 12.13
C ARG A 7 -24.68 -15.84 11.47
N GLY A 8 -24.15 -15.58 10.29
CA GLY A 8 -24.34 -14.33 9.54
C GLY A 8 -23.46 -13.18 9.97
N SER A 9 -22.50 -13.40 10.89
CA SER A 9 -21.45 -12.41 11.15
C SER A 9 -20.67 -12.11 9.87
N VAL A 10 -20.11 -10.92 9.77
CA VAL A 10 -19.37 -10.45 8.60
C VAL A 10 -17.92 -10.16 8.97
N ILE A 11 -17.00 -10.64 8.15
CA ILE A 11 -15.59 -10.27 8.16
C ILE A 11 -15.33 -9.43 6.91
N VAL A 12 -14.75 -8.25 7.11
CA VAL A 12 -14.25 -7.37 6.03
C VAL A 12 -12.74 -7.34 6.12
N ASP A 13 -12.06 -8.02 5.19
CA ASP A 13 -10.60 -8.07 5.17
C ASP A 13 -10.05 -6.94 4.28
N VAL A 14 -9.74 -5.81 4.92
CA VAL A 14 -9.25 -4.61 4.24
C VAL A 14 -7.83 -4.80 3.67
N ALA A 15 -7.04 -5.70 4.27
CA ALA A 15 -5.66 -5.97 3.86
C ALA A 15 -5.54 -7.12 2.83
N ILE A 16 -6.63 -7.49 2.18
CA ILE A 16 -6.67 -8.63 1.25
C ILE A 16 -5.69 -8.49 0.07
N ASP A 17 -5.44 -7.29 -0.40
CA ASP A 17 -4.46 -6.96 -1.45
C ASP A 17 -3.01 -7.24 -1.03
N GLN A 18 -2.75 -7.29 0.28
CA GLN A 18 -1.46 -7.64 0.88
C GLN A 18 -1.40 -9.08 1.41
N GLY A 19 -2.35 -9.92 1.03
CA GLY A 19 -2.44 -11.31 1.45
C GLY A 19 -3.51 -11.60 2.50
N GLY A 20 -4.17 -10.57 3.03
CA GLY A 20 -5.24 -10.70 4.02
C GLY A 20 -4.78 -10.90 5.46
N CYS A 21 -5.70 -10.70 6.39
CA CYS A 21 -5.48 -10.86 7.84
C CYS A 21 -6.13 -12.12 8.41
N VAL A 22 -6.94 -12.83 7.66
CA VAL A 22 -7.70 -14.01 8.11
C VAL A 22 -7.32 -15.23 7.29
N GLU A 23 -7.07 -16.35 7.95
CA GLU A 23 -6.65 -17.62 7.33
C GLU A 23 -7.59 -18.06 6.20
N THR A 24 -8.88 -17.76 6.31
CA THR A 24 -9.91 -18.13 5.33
C THR A 24 -10.15 -17.05 4.27
N SER A 25 -9.43 -15.91 4.33
CA SER A 25 -9.57 -14.85 3.34
C SER A 25 -9.06 -15.29 1.97
N LYS A 26 -9.79 -14.93 0.94
CA LYS A 26 -9.37 -15.03 -0.47
C LYS A 26 -9.87 -13.82 -1.24
N PRO A 27 -9.11 -13.29 -2.21
CA PRO A 27 -9.52 -12.13 -2.98
C PRO A 27 -10.84 -12.36 -3.69
N THR A 28 -11.71 -11.35 -3.65
CA THR A 28 -12.98 -11.27 -4.37
C THR A 28 -13.03 -10.03 -5.24
N THR A 29 -14.07 -9.91 -6.06
CA THR A 29 -14.28 -8.78 -6.97
C THR A 29 -15.61 -8.09 -6.67
N PHE A 30 -15.84 -6.90 -7.23
CA PHE A 30 -17.12 -6.22 -7.09
C PHE A 30 -18.30 -6.98 -7.73
N ASN A 31 -18.02 -7.84 -8.72
CA ASN A 31 -19.06 -8.65 -9.37
C ASN A 31 -19.48 -9.85 -8.50
N ASP A 32 -18.57 -10.40 -7.71
CA ASP A 32 -18.81 -11.48 -6.75
C ASP A 32 -18.08 -11.14 -5.44
N PRO A 33 -18.64 -10.24 -4.61
CA PRO A 33 -17.90 -9.59 -3.54
C PRO A 33 -17.79 -10.41 -2.25
N THR A 34 -18.60 -11.45 -2.08
CA THR A 34 -18.71 -12.19 -0.80
C THR A 34 -18.69 -13.69 -1.00
N PHE A 35 -18.23 -14.39 0.03
CA PHE A 35 -18.37 -15.85 0.15
C PHE A 35 -18.61 -16.20 1.61
N ILE A 36 -19.04 -17.45 1.87
CA ILE A 36 -19.39 -17.91 3.23
C ILE A 36 -18.49 -19.06 3.63
N VAL A 37 -17.89 -18.97 4.82
CA VAL A 37 -17.17 -20.05 5.50
C VAL A 37 -17.69 -20.17 6.93
N ASP A 38 -18.04 -21.38 7.37
CA ASP A 38 -18.59 -21.65 8.70
C ASP A 38 -19.75 -20.71 9.10
N ASN A 39 -20.64 -20.39 8.17
CA ASN A 39 -21.76 -19.43 8.33
C ASN A 39 -21.34 -17.98 8.59
N VAL A 40 -20.07 -17.61 8.37
CA VAL A 40 -19.56 -16.24 8.43
C VAL A 40 -19.36 -15.71 7.01
N VAL A 41 -19.91 -14.53 6.74
CA VAL A 41 -19.77 -13.86 5.44
C VAL A 41 -18.38 -13.21 5.38
N HIS A 42 -17.65 -13.44 4.30
CA HIS A 42 -16.36 -12.80 4.02
C HIS A 42 -16.55 -11.81 2.87
N TYR A 43 -16.12 -10.59 3.09
CA TYR A 43 -16.01 -9.53 2.07
C TYR A 43 -14.52 -9.19 1.91
N CYS A 44 -13.96 -9.57 0.77
CA CYS A 44 -12.52 -9.49 0.51
C CYS A 44 -12.23 -8.88 -0.87
N VAL A 45 -12.93 -7.83 -1.22
CA VAL A 45 -12.71 -7.12 -2.50
C VAL A 45 -11.36 -6.41 -2.45
N ALA A 46 -10.45 -6.75 -3.35
CA ALA A 46 -9.07 -6.25 -3.35
C ALA A 46 -9.02 -4.75 -3.55
N ASN A 47 -9.77 -4.07 -4.25
CA ASN A 47 -9.74 -2.61 -4.45
C ASN A 47 -10.99 -1.95 -3.88
N MET A 48 -11.23 -2.07 -2.58
CA MET A 48 -12.39 -1.45 -1.92
C MET A 48 -12.55 0.05 -2.22
N PRO A 49 -11.47 0.87 -2.25
CA PRO A 49 -11.57 2.28 -2.61
C PRO A 49 -12.15 2.53 -4.01
N GLY A 50 -12.01 1.60 -4.93
CA GLY A 50 -12.59 1.67 -6.27
C GLY A 50 -14.11 1.68 -6.30
N GLY A 51 -14.77 1.18 -5.24
CA GLY A 51 -16.23 1.25 -5.07
C GLY A 51 -16.77 2.64 -4.69
N VAL A 52 -15.88 3.54 -4.23
CA VAL A 52 -16.23 4.92 -3.86
C VAL A 52 -15.23 5.92 -4.46
N PRO A 53 -15.08 5.96 -5.79
CA PRO A 53 -13.94 6.59 -6.46
C PRO A 53 -13.80 8.09 -6.16
N ARG A 54 -14.90 8.82 -6.05
CA ARG A 54 -14.86 10.25 -5.72
C ARG A 54 -14.26 10.50 -4.33
N THR A 55 -14.72 9.78 -3.32
CA THR A 55 -14.24 9.92 -1.93
C THR A 55 -12.79 9.50 -1.82
N SER A 56 -12.44 8.38 -2.43
CA SER A 56 -11.08 7.84 -2.43
C SER A 56 -10.10 8.76 -3.11
N THR A 57 -10.46 9.33 -4.27
CA THR A 57 -9.62 10.29 -4.99
C THR A 57 -9.37 11.54 -4.17
N ILE A 58 -10.40 12.09 -3.52
CA ILE A 58 -10.25 13.28 -2.67
C ILE A 58 -9.33 12.96 -1.47
N ALA A 59 -9.53 11.82 -0.82
CA ALA A 59 -8.73 11.41 0.33
C ALA A 59 -7.24 11.20 -0.06
N LEU A 60 -7.00 10.46 -1.14
CA LEU A 60 -5.66 10.21 -1.65
C LEU A 60 -4.96 11.51 -2.06
N ASN A 61 -5.67 12.38 -2.78
CA ASN A 61 -5.12 13.65 -3.23
C ASN A 61 -4.73 14.56 -2.05
N LYS A 62 -5.58 14.63 -1.00
CA LYS A 62 -5.24 15.37 0.23
C LYS A 62 -3.98 14.83 0.92
N ALA A 63 -3.78 13.52 0.92
CA ALA A 63 -2.62 12.89 1.54
C ALA A 63 -1.34 13.09 0.72
N THR A 64 -1.41 13.04 -0.61
CA THR A 64 -0.24 13.02 -1.49
C THR A 64 0.17 14.41 -2.00
N LEU A 65 -0.79 15.33 -2.20
CA LEU A 65 -0.54 16.66 -2.76
C LEU A 65 0.53 17.47 -2.01
N PRO A 66 0.60 17.47 -0.66
CA PRO A 66 1.64 18.20 0.06
C PRO A 66 3.07 17.77 -0.33
N TYR A 67 3.27 16.49 -0.57
CA TYR A 67 4.57 15.95 -1.01
C TYR A 67 4.87 16.33 -2.46
N LEU A 68 3.87 16.25 -3.34
CA LEU A 68 4.02 16.69 -4.73
C LEU A 68 4.40 18.17 -4.81
N VAL A 69 3.76 19.03 -4.02
CA VAL A 69 4.08 20.46 -3.94
C VAL A 69 5.49 20.71 -3.40
N LYS A 70 5.94 19.91 -2.41
CA LYS A 70 7.34 19.98 -1.94
C LYS A 70 8.32 19.66 -3.07
N LEU A 71 8.08 18.58 -3.84
CA LEU A 71 8.92 18.21 -4.98
C LEU A 71 8.95 19.28 -6.05
N ALA A 72 7.79 19.84 -6.40
CA ALA A 72 7.67 20.88 -7.44
C ALA A 72 8.41 22.18 -7.05
N ASN A 73 8.31 22.59 -5.79
CA ASN A 73 8.89 23.85 -5.34
C ASN A 73 10.39 23.79 -5.01
N LYS A 74 10.87 22.63 -4.52
CA LYS A 74 12.24 22.50 -4.02
C LYS A 74 13.16 21.67 -4.93
N GLY A 75 12.59 20.93 -5.88
CA GLY A 75 13.26 19.85 -6.58
C GLY A 75 13.43 18.62 -5.68
N TYR A 76 13.60 17.45 -6.28
CA TYR A 76 13.59 16.18 -5.55
C TYR A 76 14.76 16.03 -4.56
N GLN A 77 15.96 16.44 -4.91
CA GLN A 77 17.14 16.33 -4.05
C GLN A 77 16.95 17.07 -2.72
N LYS A 78 16.54 18.32 -2.78
CA LYS A 78 16.31 19.13 -1.59
C LYS A 78 15.09 18.66 -0.80
N ALA A 79 13.99 18.35 -1.48
CA ALA A 79 12.76 17.90 -0.83
C ALA A 79 12.95 16.58 -0.06
N LEU A 80 13.69 15.63 -0.62
CA LEU A 80 13.99 14.35 0.02
C LEU A 80 15.09 14.48 1.08
N GLY A 81 16.12 15.27 0.84
CA GLY A 81 17.24 15.47 1.78
C GLY A 81 16.84 16.18 3.08
N GLU A 82 15.80 17.02 3.06
CA GLU A 82 15.27 17.71 4.24
C GLU A 82 14.31 16.85 5.10
N ASP A 83 13.86 15.69 4.61
CA ASP A 83 12.82 14.88 5.27
C ASP A 83 13.16 13.40 5.15
N LYS A 84 13.68 12.83 6.25
CA LYS A 84 14.09 11.41 6.30
C LYS A 84 12.97 10.42 5.98
N HIS A 85 11.71 10.78 6.31
CA HIS A 85 10.56 9.92 6.03
C HIS A 85 10.17 9.99 4.55
N PHE A 86 10.33 11.16 3.94
CA PHE A 86 10.14 11.32 2.52
C PHE A 86 11.26 10.64 1.72
N LEU A 87 12.52 10.75 2.19
CA LEU A 87 13.67 10.08 1.60
C LEU A 87 13.51 8.54 1.63
N ALA A 88 12.89 7.98 2.66
CA ALA A 88 12.60 6.54 2.73
C ALA A 88 11.70 6.02 1.60
N GLY A 89 10.98 6.90 0.91
CA GLY A 89 10.19 6.58 -0.28
C GLY A 89 11.00 6.50 -1.58
N LEU A 90 12.30 6.84 -1.55
CA LEU A 90 13.16 6.75 -2.73
C LEU A 90 13.52 5.29 -3.01
N ASN A 91 13.00 4.73 -4.09
CA ASN A 91 13.24 3.32 -4.44
C ASN A 91 14.39 3.12 -5.42
N VAL A 92 14.55 4.05 -6.37
CA VAL A 92 15.61 4.02 -7.40
C VAL A 92 16.09 5.43 -7.67
N HIS A 93 17.42 5.61 -7.77
CA HIS A 93 18.03 6.86 -8.16
C HIS A 93 19.23 6.62 -9.08
N LYS A 94 19.21 7.24 -10.29
CA LYS A 94 20.30 7.12 -11.29
C LYS A 94 20.76 5.67 -11.54
N GLY A 95 19.82 4.72 -11.58
CA GLY A 95 20.10 3.30 -11.79
C GLY A 95 20.47 2.50 -10.54
N HIS A 96 20.61 3.13 -9.38
CA HIS A 96 20.87 2.44 -8.11
C HIS A 96 19.57 2.14 -7.37
N VAL A 97 19.43 0.92 -6.83
CA VAL A 97 18.28 0.53 -5.99
C VAL A 97 18.53 1.01 -4.57
N THR A 98 17.63 1.87 -4.09
CA THR A 98 17.76 2.54 -2.79
C THR A 98 16.71 2.09 -1.76
N TYR A 99 15.93 1.06 -2.09
CA TYR A 99 15.00 0.41 -1.18
C TYR A 99 15.40 -1.05 -0.95
N LYS A 100 15.82 -1.36 0.28
CA LYS A 100 16.46 -2.64 0.61
C LYS A 100 15.58 -3.86 0.27
N ALA A 101 14.28 -3.81 0.58
CA ALA A 101 13.39 -4.93 0.30
C ALA A 101 13.29 -5.25 -1.21
N VAL A 102 13.33 -4.23 -2.07
CA VAL A 102 13.37 -4.41 -3.52
C VAL A 102 14.72 -5.00 -3.95
N ALA A 103 15.82 -4.48 -3.42
CA ALA A 103 17.15 -5.01 -3.72
C ALA A 103 17.26 -6.49 -3.36
N ASP A 104 16.80 -6.89 -2.18
CA ASP A 104 16.85 -8.27 -1.70
C ASP A 104 16.02 -9.22 -2.57
N VAL A 105 14.79 -8.82 -2.99
CA VAL A 105 13.90 -9.66 -3.81
C VAL A 105 14.44 -9.87 -5.22
N PHE A 106 15.03 -8.83 -5.82
CA PHE A 106 15.51 -8.89 -7.20
C PHE A 106 17.01 -9.17 -7.35
N GLY A 107 17.73 -9.34 -6.24
CA GLY A 107 19.17 -9.60 -6.24
C GLY A 107 20.01 -8.42 -6.72
N HIS A 108 19.52 -7.19 -6.50
CA HIS A 108 20.27 -5.99 -6.83
C HIS A 108 21.14 -5.51 -5.67
N GLU A 109 22.22 -4.80 -5.99
CA GLU A 109 23.00 -4.09 -4.99
C GLU A 109 22.16 -2.97 -4.35
N TYR A 110 22.13 -2.93 -3.02
CA TYR A 110 21.48 -1.87 -2.26
C TYR A 110 22.42 -0.71 -2.04
N VAL A 111 21.97 0.50 -2.35
CA VAL A 111 22.67 1.75 -2.04
C VAL A 111 21.84 2.57 -1.05
N ASN A 112 22.48 3.09 -0.01
CA ASN A 112 21.77 3.93 0.95
C ASN A 112 21.16 5.17 0.24
N PRO A 113 19.88 5.48 0.43
CA PRO A 113 19.23 6.59 -0.26
C PRO A 113 19.85 7.96 0.04
N GLY A 114 20.42 8.15 1.24
CA GLY A 114 21.13 9.38 1.59
C GLY A 114 22.44 9.55 0.81
N ASP A 115 23.15 8.47 0.54
CA ASP A 115 24.37 8.50 -0.26
C ASP A 115 24.04 8.67 -1.75
N ALA A 116 23.02 7.95 -2.22
CA ALA A 116 22.59 7.98 -3.62
C ALA A 116 22.12 9.39 -4.06
N ILE A 117 21.39 10.11 -3.22
CA ILE A 117 20.80 11.41 -3.60
C ILE A 117 21.86 12.52 -3.70
N ASN A 118 23.03 12.34 -3.06
CA ASN A 118 24.11 13.32 -3.07
C ASN A 118 25.13 13.08 -4.21
N ASN A 119 25.00 11.96 -4.91
CA ASN A 119 25.81 11.61 -6.08
C ASN A 119 25.06 11.98 -7.38
#